data_37e6f81f0ae0e534167bae1ead4edf9d
#
_entry.id   37e6f81f0ae0e534167bae1ead4edf9d
#
_cell.length_a   1.000
_cell.length_b   1.000
_cell.length_c   1.000
_cell.angle_alpha   90.00
_cell.angle_beta   90.00
_cell.angle_gamma   90.00
#
_symmetry.space_group_name_H-M   'P 1'
#
loop_
_entity.id
_entity.type
_entity.pdbx_description
1 polymer ?
#
loop_
_entity_poly.entity_id
_entity_poly.type
_entity_poly.pdbx_seq_one_letter_code
_entity_poly.pdbx_strand_id
1 'polypeptide(L)'
;MCAGLDRCRGCAGGRAAGNFTGRERGVYRGRMAIDAARALAAGPRTREISWTPRDVQLYHLGLGAGVPATGPGELRYTLETRLHVLPSFATVAGGGAPGVIRALSVPGVDVDLARVLHGGQALTVHRPLPAAGTATATSEITAVYDKGTAAVLVLRTEAADPEGPLWTEEARIFVRGEGGWGGDRGPSARPGAPRGEPSRTVRRPVREDQALLYRLTGDDNPLHADPGFARAAGFGRPVLHGLCTYGMTLKAVVDTLLGGDVSRVRSFTTRFAGVVYPGETLCVRMWQGQGQGQGQGQGQRRERGGVVRVAVSAVERDDAAVLDDTVVEYD
;
A
#
# COMPACT_ATOMS: atom_id res chain seq x y z
N MET A 1 17.66 58.39 22.93
CA MET A 1 16.66 59.30 23.51
C MET A 1 15.52 58.39 23.96
N CYS A 2 15.46 58.16 25.21
CA CYS A 2 14.44 58.43 26.23
C CYS A 2 13.19 57.62 26.01
N ALA A 3 12.92 56.63 26.80
CA ALA A 3 12.57 56.52 28.23
C ALA A 3 11.04 56.66 28.44
N GLY A 4 10.49 55.79 29.24
CA GLY A 4 9.20 55.95 29.84
C GLY A 4 8.58 54.65 30.36
N LEU A 5 9.01 54.22 31.52
CA LEU A 5 8.37 53.39 32.54
C LEU A 5 6.98 53.92 32.88
N ASP A 6 6.00 53.07 33.20
CA ASP A 6 5.38 53.16 34.54
C ASP A 6 4.62 51.88 34.92
N ARG A 7 4.77 51.59 36.20
CA ARG A 7 4.20 50.49 36.95
C ARG A 7 2.82 50.87 37.45
N CYS A 8 1.91 49.91 37.58
CA CYS A 8 0.92 49.92 38.65
C CYS A 8 0.75 48.57 39.35
N ARG A 9 0.95 48.64 40.63
CA ARG A 9 0.79 47.55 41.63
C ARG A 9 -0.68 47.39 42.07
N GLY A 10 -1.01 46.15 42.39
CA GLY A 10 -1.74 45.87 43.64
C GLY A 10 -3.22 45.52 43.53
N CYS A 11 -3.57 44.33 43.88
CA CYS A 11 -4.38 44.05 45.06
C CYS A 11 -4.51 42.56 45.32
N ALA A 12 -4.24 42.21 46.54
CA ALA A 12 -4.31 40.88 47.13
C ALA A 12 -5.78 40.58 47.58
N GLY A 13 -6.10 39.30 47.70
CA GLY A 13 -7.13 38.86 48.62
C GLY A 13 -7.94 37.64 48.16
N GLY A 14 -7.86 36.57 48.94
CA GLY A 14 -8.99 35.66 49.03
C GLY A 14 -8.67 34.18 48.86
N ARG A 15 -8.20 33.50 49.89
CA ARG A 15 -8.21 32.03 50.03
C ARG A 15 -9.67 31.55 50.15
N ALA A 16 -10.03 30.56 49.38
CA ALA A 16 -11.11 29.65 49.75
C ALA A 16 -10.66 28.22 49.41
N ALA A 17 -10.36 27.46 50.46
CA ALA A 17 -10.15 26.02 50.40
C ALA A 17 -11.50 25.34 50.17
N GLY A 18 -11.74 24.81 48.99
CA GLY A 18 -12.88 23.95 48.70
C GLY A 18 -12.42 22.51 48.66
N ASN A 19 -12.80 21.71 49.65
CA ASN A 19 -12.71 20.28 49.71
C ASN A 19 -13.39 19.65 48.48
N PHE A 20 -12.64 19.05 47.58
CA PHE A 20 -13.16 18.13 46.57
C PHE A 20 -13.06 16.71 47.10
N THR A 21 -14.14 16.29 47.78
CA THR A 21 -14.44 14.89 48.08
C THR A 21 -14.78 14.16 46.80
N GLY A 22 -14.15 12.99 46.63
CA GLY A 22 -14.62 11.81 45.90
C GLY A 22 -15.31 12.03 44.55
N ARG A 23 -14.55 12.10 43.44
CA ARG A 23 -15.11 11.75 42.15
C ARG A 23 -14.81 10.29 41.89
N GLU A 24 -15.89 9.52 41.88
CA GLU A 24 -15.96 8.16 41.37
C GLU A 24 -15.14 8.03 40.08
N ARG A 25 -14.21 7.11 40.07
CA ARG A 25 -13.57 6.66 38.84
C ARG A 25 -14.62 5.91 38.01
N GLY A 26 -15.42 6.65 37.29
CA GLY A 26 -16.20 6.10 36.19
C GLY A 26 -15.25 5.42 35.25
N VAL A 27 -15.38 4.10 35.14
CA VAL A 27 -14.74 3.31 34.08
C VAL A 27 -15.27 3.88 32.78
N TYR A 28 -14.53 4.80 32.17
CA TYR A 28 -14.68 5.09 30.76
C TYR A 28 -14.37 3.77 30.03
N ARG A 29 -15.39 2.98 29.73
CA ARG A 29 -15.34 2.02 28.64
C ARG A 29 -15.17 2.88 27.39
N GLY A 30 -13.91 3.17 27.03
CA GLY A 30 -13.56 3.85 25.80
C GLY A 30 -14.23 3.08 24.67
N ARG A 31 -15.08 3.77 23.92
CA ARG A 31 -15.65 3.25 22.67
C ARG A 31 -14.47 2.81 21.83
N MET A 32 -14.38 1.49 21.55
CA MET A 32 -13.35 0.99 20.64
C MET A 32 -13.55 1.68 19.30
N ALA A 33 -12.46 2.19 18.73
CA ALA A 33 -12.50 2.89 17.44
C ALA A 33 -12.88 1.94 16.28
N ILE A 34 -12.77 0.62 16.51
CA ILE A 34 -13.18 -0.41 15.55
C ILE A 34 -14.25 -1.30 16.20
N ASP A 35 -15.44 -1.30 15.61
CA ASP A 35 -16.51 -2.26 15.83
C ASP A 35 -16.48 -3.28 14.71
N ALA A 36 -15.83 -4.43 14.94
CA ALA A 36 -15.60 -5.45 13.95
C ALA A 36 -16.91 -6.02 13.37
N ALA A 37 -17.93 -6.23 14.22
CA ALA A 37 -19.22 -6.75 13.78
C ALA A 37 -19.93 -5.77 12.84
N ARG A 38 -19.91 -4.50 13.18
CA ARG A 38 -20.51 -3.44 12.37
C ARG A 38 -19.74 -3.20 11.06
N ALA A 39 -18.41 -3.29 11.09
CA ALA A 39 -17.58 -3.16 9.89
C ALA A 39 -17.85 -4.29 8.90
N LEU A 40 -17.94 -5.53 9.38
CA LEU A 40 -18.27 -6.70 8.56
C LEU A 40 -19.72 -6.67 8.04
N ALA A 41 -20.65 -6.14 8.81
CA ALA A 41 -22.06 -6.03 8.43
C ALA A 41 -22.35 -4.86 7.48
N ALA A 42 -21.36 -4.00 7.17
CA ALA A 42 -21.56 -2.83 6.31
C ALA A 42 -21.90 -3.17 4.85
N GLY A 43 -21.58 -4.39 4.43
CA GLY A 43 -21.83 -4.91 3.08
C GLY A 43 -20.96 -4.26 2.00
N PRO A 44 -21.11 -4.73 0.76
CA PRO A 44 -20.33 -4.23 -0.36
C PRO A 44 -20.77 -2.84 -0.79
N ARG A 45 -19.81 -2.06 -1.29
CA ARG A 45 -20.00 -0.72 -1.85
C ARG A 45 -19.48 -0.69 -3.27
N THR A 46 -20.32 -0.28 -4.18
CA THR A 46 -20.03 -0.27 -5.62
C THR A 46 -19.81 1.17 -6.10
N ARG A 47 -18.84 1.35 -6.98
CA ARG A 47 -18.58 2.60 -7.69
C ARG A 47 -18.18 2.33 -9.14
N GLU A 48 -18.53 3.22 -10.04
CA GLU A 48 -17.94 3.23 -11.38
C GLU A 48 -16.55 3.87 -11.33
N ILE A 49 -15.63 3.31 -12.09
CA ILE A 49 -14.25 3.80 -12.27
C ILE A 49 -13.95 3.88 -13.76
N SER A 50 -13.16 4.88 -14.13
CA SER A 50 -12.64 4.99 -15.49
C SER A 50 -11.22 5.47 -15.47
N TRP A 51 -10.46 5.14 -16.51
CA TRP A 51 -9.07 5.57 -16.67
C TRP A 51 -8.74 5.74 -18.15
N THR A 52 -7.74 6.55 -18.41
CA THR A 52 -7.23 6.90 -19.74
C THR A 52 -5.78 6.46 -19.89
N PRO A 53 -5.21 6.45 -21.12
CA PRO A 53 -3.79 6.20 -21.30
C PRO A 53 -2.89 7.17 -20.50
N ARG A 54 -3.35 8.43 -20.30
CA ARG A 54 -2.63 9.42 -19.50
C ARG A 54 -2.52 9.01 -18.03
N ASP A 55 -3.56 8.43 -17.46
CA ASP A 55 -3.54 7.95 -16.06
C ASP A 55 -2.54 6.80 -15.90
N VAL A 56 -2.51 5.89 -16.86
CA VAL A 56 -1.54 4.78 -16.91
C VAL A 56 -0.11 5.31 -17.05
N GLN A 57 0.13 6.25 -17.98
CA GLN A 57 1.44 6.89 -18.16
C GLN A 57 1.90 7.61 -16.90
N LEU A 58 1.01 8.39 -16.26
CA LEU A 58 1.29 9.09 -15.01
C LEU A 58 1.70 8.11 -13.90
N TYR A 59 0.96 7.00 -13.77
CA TYR A 59 1.29 5.94 -12.83
C TYR A 59 2.70 5.38 -13.10
N HIS A 60 3.01 5.04 -14.34
CA HIS A 60 4.30 4.48 -14.70
C HIS A 60 5.46 5.48 -14.46
N LEU A 61 5.27 6.75 -14.82
CA LEU A 61 6.24 7.82 -14.49
C LEU A 61 6.40 7.97 -12.97
N GLY A 62 5.30 7.87 -12.23
CA GLY A 62 5.30 7.82 -10.76
C GLY A 62 6.07 6.63 -10.19
N LEU A 63 6.20 5.52 -10.91
CA LEU A 63 7.06 4.38 -10.56
C LEU A 63 8.54 4.57 -11.00
N GLY A 64 8.89 5.66 -11.67
CA GLY A 64 10.21 5.90 -12.21
C GLY A 64 10.47 5.27 -13.57
N ALA A 65 9.42 4.87 -14.32
CA ALA A 65 9.57 4.48 -15.72
C ALA A 65 10.03 5.66 -16.59
N GLY A 66 10.59 5.38 -17.76
CA GLY A 66 11.09 6.39 -18.69
C GLY A 66 12.55 6.77 -18.45
N VAL A 67 13.32 5.94 -17.77
CA VAL A 67 14.75 6.14 -17.56
C VAL A 67 15.53 4.89 -17.98
N PRO A 68 16.32 4.96 -19.09
CA PRO A 68 16.55 6.12 -19.98
C PRO A 68 15.34 6.44 -20.86
N ALA A 69 15.07 7.73 -21.10
CA ALA A 69 13.86 8.22 -21.77
C ALA A 69 13.61 7.66 -23.17
N THR A 70 14.67 7.26 -23.88
CA THR A 70 14.60 6.68 -25.24
C THR A 70 14.82 5.18 -25.26
N GLY A 71 14.93 4.54 -24.08
CA GLY A 71 15.14 3.09 -23.99
C GLY A 71 13.89 2.32 -24.49
N PRO A 72 14.03 1.38 -25.47
CA PRO A 72 12.87 0.66 -25.99
C PRO A 72 12.08 -0.08 -24.92
N GLY A 73 12.74 -0.57 -23.87
CA GLY A 73 12.12 -1.21 -22.71
C GLY A 73 11.30 -0.24 -21.85
N GLU A 74 11.68 1.04 -21.78
CA GLU A 74 10.98 2.06 -21.01
C GLU A 74 9.83 2.71 -21.81
N LEU A 75 9.97 2.83 -23.13
CA LEU A 75 8.94 3.39 -24.01
C LEU A 75 7.62 2.60 -23.98
N ARG A 76 7.66 1.30 -23.66
CA ARG A 76 6.46 0.48 -23.49
C ARG A 76 5.59 0.93 -22.32
N TYR A 77 6.14 1.66 -21.36
CA TYR A 77 5.44 2.19 -20.19
C TYR A 77 5.04 3.67 -20.32
N THR A 78 5.59 4.38 -21.30
CA THR A 78 5.49 5.83 -21.37
C THR A 78 4.97 6.37 -22.71
N LEU A 79 4.96 5.54 -23.75
CA LEU A 79 4.51 5.95 -25.07
C LEU A 79 3.15 5.34 -25.39
N GLU A 80 2.13 6.16 -25.62
CA GLU A 80 0.72 5.76 -25.84
C GLU A 80 0.51 4.74 -26.96
N THR A 81 1.32 4.79 -28.01
CA THR A 81 1.24 3.86 -29.15
C THR A 81 1.75 2.45 -28.85
N ARG A 82 2.38 2.24 -27.70
CA ARG A 82 2.98 0.97 -27.25
C ARG A 82 2.69 0.67 -25.79
N LEU A 83 1.70 1.33 -25.21
CA LEU A 83 1.48 1.34 -23.77
C LEU A 83 1.11 -0.05 -23.24
N HIS A 84 2.00 -0.63 -22.44
CA HIS A 84 1.76 -1.83 -21.64
C HIS A 84 1.31 -1.39 -20.25
N VAL A 85 0.22 -1.93 -19.74
CA VAL A 85 -0.29 -1.58 -18.42
C VAL A 85 0.23 -2.54 -17.38
N LEU A 86 1.10 -2.07 -16.46
CA LEU A 86 1.51 -2.89 -15.32
C LEU A 86 0.28 -3.25 -14.48
N PRO A 87 0.06 -4.53 -14.15
CA PRO A 87 -1.12 -4.93 -13.37
C PRO A 87 -1.29 -4.21 -12.05
N SER A 88 -0.19 -3.80 -11.42
CA SER A 88 -0.23 -2.98 -10.19
C SER A 88 -0.93 -1.62 -10.37
N PHE A 89 -1.18 -1.15 -11.60
CA PHE A 89 -2.04 0.01 -11.89
C PHE A 89 -3.46 -0.17 -11.34
N ALA A 90 -3.95 -1.41 -11.21
CA ALA A 90 -5.24 -1.73 -10.61
C ALA A 90 -5.45 -1.04 -9.24
N THR A 91 -4.38 -0.90 -8.44
CA THR A 91 -4.46 -0.30 -7.10
C THR A 91 -4.77 1.20 -7.08
N VAL A 92 -4.64 1.88 -8.23
CA VAL A 92 -4.92 3.32 -8.41
C VAL A 92 -5.91 3.60 -9.53
N ALA A 93 -6.41 2.57 -10.22
CA ALA A 93 -7.32 2.71 -11.36
C ALA A 93 -8.59 3.47 -10.97
N GLY A 94 -8.99 4.44 -11.82
CA GLY A 94 -10.14 5.31 -11.58
C GLY A 94 -9.88 6.45 -10.59
N GLY A 95 -8.64 6.64 -10.15
CA GLY A 95 -8.27 7.69 -9.20
C GLY A 95 -8.98 7.58 -7.85
N GLY A 96 -8.93 8.65 -7.07
CA GLY A 96 -9.63 8.75 -5.78
C GLY A 96 -8.87 8.12 -4.62
N ALA A 97 -9.55 8.01 -3.48
CA ALA A 97 -8.93 7.57 -2.24
C ALA A 97 -8.37 6.14 -2.35
N PRO A 98 -7.12 5.91 -1.92
CA PRO A 98 -6.53 4.58 -1.87
C PRO A 98 -7.36 3.61 -1.01
N GLY A 99 -7.15 2.31 -1.18
CA GLY A 99 -7.85 1.26 -0.44
C GLY A 99 -7.85 1.47 1.07
N VAL A 100 -6.74 2.00 1.62
CA VAL A 100 -6.63 2.38 3.05
C VAL A 100 -7.70 3.39 3.44
N ILE A 101 -7.84 4.49 2.71
CA ILE A 101 -8.83 5.54 3.02
C ILE A 101 -10.26 5.03 2.82
N ARG A 102 -10.49 4.20 1.80
CA ARG A 102 -11.82 3.58 1.57
C ARG A 102 -12.24 2.69 2.74
N ALA A 103 -11.32 1.92 3.31
CA ALA A 103 -11.59 1.10 4.48
C ALA A 103 -11.96 1.91 5.72
N LEU A 104 -11.34 3.10 5.89
CA LEU A 104 -11.64 3.99 7.02
C LEU A 104 -13.03 4.65 6.91
N SER A 105 -13.63 4.67 5.73
CA SER A 105 -14.97 5.22 5.51
C SER A 105 -16.10 4.20 5.75
N VAL A 106 -15.77 2.99 6.22
CA VAL A 106 -16.75 1.93 6.49
C VAL A 106 -17.41 2.16 7.85
N PRO A 107 -18.74 1.98 8.01
CA PRO A 107 -19.40 2.01 9.31
C PRO A 107 -18.75 1.06 10.30
N GLY A 108 -18.50 1.52 11.53
CA GLY A 108 -17.80 0.73 12.55
C GLY A 108 -16.28 0.94 12.56
N VAL A 109 -15.74 1.79 11.68
CA VAL A 109 -14.34 2.19 11.67
C VAL A 109 -14.25 3.70 11.91
N ASP A 110 -13.73 4.09 13.08
CA ASP A 110 -13.59 5.49 13.52
C ASP A 110 -12.19 5.66 14.12
N VAL A 111 -11.18 5.69 13.26
CA VAL A 111 -9.77 5.66 13.65
C VAL A 111 -9.02 6.89 13.18
N ASP A 112 -8.01 7.29 13.94
CA ASP A 112 -7.08 8.36 13.56
C ASP A 112 -6.16 7.88 12.41
N LEU A 113 -6.14 8.64 11.31
CA LEU A 113 -5.31 8.35 10.14
C LEU A 113 -3.81 8.24 10.50
N ALA A 114 -3.33 8.95 11.51
CA ALA A 114 -1.95 8.88 11.99
C ALA A 114 -1.58 7.50 12.58
N ARG A 115 -2.57 6.69 12.97
CA ARG A 115 -2.37 5.33 13.48
C ARG A 115 -2.46 4.26 12.40
N VAL A 116 -2.82 4.63 11.18
CA VAL A 116 -3.12 3.72 10.08
C VAL A 116 -1.90 3.50 9.20
N LEU A 117 -1.60 2.25 8.92
CA LEU A 117 -0.55 1.84 8.00
C LEU A 117 -1.10 0.85 6.96
N HIS A 118 -0.62 0.93 5.75
CA HIS A 118 -0.84 -0.11 4.76
C HIS A 118 0.05 -1.31 5.10
N GLY A 119 -0.54 -2.39 5.62
CA GLY A 119 0.18 -3.56 6.12
C GLY A 119 0.50 -4.61 5.05
N GLY A 120 -0.25 -4.63 3.95
CA GLY A 120 -0.02 -5.57 2.84
C GLY A 120 -1.00 -5.36 1.70
N GLN A 121 -0.61 -5.84 0.52
CA GLN A 121 -1.40 -5.77 -0.72
C GLN A 121 -1.35 -7.12 -1.44
N ALA A 122 -2.50 -7.59 -1.91
CA ALA A 122 -2.60 -8.69 -2.84
C ALA A 122 -3.38 -8.26 -4.07
N LEU A 123 -2.99 -8.75 -5.22
CA LEU A 123 -3.64 -8.52 -6.52
C LEU A 123 -3.73 -9.84 -7.26
N THR A 124 -4.91 -10.16 -7.76
CA THR A 124 -5.16 -11.23 -8.74
C THR A 124 -5.63 -10.59 -10.03
N VAL A 125 -4.99 -10.95 -11.14
CA VAL A 125 -5.30 -10.42 -12.48
C VAL A 125 -6.08 -11.49 -13.24
N HIS A 126 -7.31 -11.20 -13.62
CA HIS A 126 -8.16 -12.13 -14.36
C HIS A 126 -7.93 -12.05 -15.87
N ARG A 127 -7.61 -10.85 -16.36
CA ARG A 127 -7.19 -10.59 -17.73
C ARG A 127 -6.32 -9.33 -17.81
N PRO A 128 -5.50 -9.16 -18.88
CA PRO A 128 -4.67 -7.97 -19.04
C PRO A 128 -5.49 -6.68 -18.95
N LEU A 129 -4.99 -5.69 -18.21
CA LEU A 129 -5.64 -4.39 -18.07
C LEU A 129 -5.48 -3.58 -19.37
N PRO A 130 -6.57 -3.03 -19.94
CA PRO A 130 -6.47 -2.14 -21.08
C PRO A 130 -5.87 -0.77 -20.69
N ALA A 131 -5.27 -0.08 -21.68
CA ALA A 131 -4.70 1.26 -21.47
C ALA A 131 -5.77 2.34 -21.19
N ALA A 132 -7.00 2.11 -21.57
CA ALA A 132 -8.16 2.92 -21.21
C ALA A 132 -9.33 1.99 -20.92
N GLY A 133 -10.21 2.38 -20.01
CA GLY A 133 -11.36 1.57 -19.67
C GLY A 133 -12.31 2.21 -18.69
N THR A 134 -13.44 1.54 -18.54
CA THR A 134 -14.44 1.80 -17.49
C THR A 134 -14.80 0.47 -16.87
N ALA A 135 -14.93 0.44 -15.56
CA ALA A 135 -15.30 -0.75 -14.82
C ALA A 135 -16.15 -0.40 -13.60
N THR A 136 -16.84 -1.40 -13.09
CA THR A 136 -17.53 -1.34 -11.80
C THR A 136 -16.61 -1.97 -10.74
N ALA A 137 -16.26 -1.19 -9.73
CA ALA A 137 -15.45 -1.66 -8.58
C ALA A 137 -16.35 -1.83 -7.37
N THR A 138 -16.39 -3.04 -6.81
CA THR A 138 -17.15 -3.40 -5.60
C THR A 138 -16.18 -3.70 -4.48
N SER A 139 -16.29 -2.97 -3.36
CA SER A 139 -15.38 -3.09 -2.21
C SER A 139 -16.12 -3.44 -0.93
N GLU A 140 -15.56 -4.33 -0.11
CA GLU A 140 -16.12 -4.72 1.19
C GLU A 140 -15.01 -5.07 2.20
N ILE A 141 -15.30 -4.92 3.49
CA ILE A 141 -14.45 -5.46 4.56
C ILE A 141 -14.76 -6.95 4.70
N THR A 142 -13.80 -7.79 4.35
CA THR A 142 -13.95 -9.26 4.43
C THR A 142 -13.46 -9.85 5.73
N ALA A 143 -12.59 -9.15 6.46
CA ALA A 143 -12.10 -9.59 7.76
C ALA A 143 -11.63 -8.43 8.63
N VAL A 144 -11.76 -8.61 9.95
CA VAL A 144 -11.21 -7.71 10.98
C VAL A 144 -10.52 -8.58 12.02
N TYR A 145 -9.19 -8.45 12.12
CA TYR A 145 -8.36 -9.26 13.01
C TYR A 145 -7.86 -8.48 14.22
N ASP A 146 -7.94 -9.11 15.40
CA ASP A 146 -7.33 -8.62 16.63
C ASP A 146 -5.89 -9.13 16.76
N LYS A 147 -4.90 -8.26 16.61
CA LYS A 147 -3.47 -8.60 16.79
C LYS A 147 -2.95 -8.31 18.20
N GLY A 148 -3.84 -8.08 19.18
CA GLY A 148 -3.51 -7.76 20.57
C GLY A 148 -3.26 -6.28 20.78
N THR A 149 -2.23 -5.70 20.19
CA THR A 149 -1.91 -4.26 20.28
C THR A 149 -2.34 -3.46 19.06
N ALA A 150 -2.93 -4.12 18.07
CA ALA A 150 -3.33 -3.51 16.81
C ALA A 150 -4.53 -4.27 16.21
N ALA A 151 -5.25 -3.64 15.29
CA ALA A 151 -6.22 -4.30 14.43
C ALA A 151 -5.67 -4.43 13.00
N VAL A 152 -6.18 -5.41 12.26
CA VAL A 152 -6.00 -5.50 10.81
C VAL A 152 -7.37 -5.62 10.16
N LEU A 153 -7.70 -4.65 9.30
CA LEU A 153 -8.87 -4.74 8.42
C LEU A 153 -8.41 -5.26 7.05
N VAL A 154 -9.19 -6.15 6.46
CA VAL A 154 -8.98 -6.62 5.09
C VAL A 154 -10.08 -6.05 4.22
N LEU A 155 -9.71 -5.13 3.33
CA LEU A 155 -10.59 -4.59 2.30
C LEU A 155 -10.33 -5.36 1.01
N ARG A 156 -11.35 -6.06 0.52
CA ARG A 156 -11.36 -6.68 -0.80
C ARG A 156 -12.08 -5.77 -1.78
N THR A 157 -11.52 -5.63 -2.97
CA THR A 157 -12.13 -4.92 -4.10
C THR A 157 -12.10 -5.81 -5.32
N GLU A 158 -13.23 -5.97 -5.98
CA GLU A 158 -13.38 -6.65 -7.27
C GLU A 158 -13.75 -5.64 -8.33
N ALA A 159 -13.03 -5.63 -9.44
CA ALA A 159 -13.34 -4.79 -10.59
C ALA A 159 -13.73 -5.64 -11.79
N ALA A 160 -14.84 -5.27 -12.43
CA ALA A 160 -15.35 -5.94 -13.60
C ALA A 160 -15.88 -4.93 -14.60
N ASP A 161 -15.81 -5.26 -15.88
CA ASP A 161 -16.45 -4.53 -16.97
C ASP A 161 -17.47 -5.45 -17.69
N PRO A 162 -18.12 -5.03 -18.78
CA PRO A 162 -19.08 -5.86 -19.51
C PRO A 162 -18.53 -7.19 -20.03
N GLU A 163 -17.20 -7.33 -20.19
CA GLU A 163 -16.56 -8.56 -20.63
C GLU A 163 -16.24 -9.52 -19.47
N GLY A 164 -16.45 -9.09 -18.21
CA GLY A 164 -16.26 -9.89 -17.01
C GLY A 164 -15.20 -9.34 -16.06
N PRO A 165 -14.70 -10.17 -15.12
CA PRO A 165 -13.74 -9.74 -14.11
C PRO A 165 -12.42 -9.26 -14.72
N LEU A 166 -11.91 -8.12 -14.22
CA LEU A 166 -10.62 -7.55 -14.58
C LEU A 166 -9.55 -7.92 -13.54
N TRP A 167 -9.81 -7.58 -12.29
CA TRP A 167 -8.92 -7.91 -11.17
C TRP A 167 -9.67 -8.01 -9.84
N THR A 168 -9.03 -8.67 -8.89
CA THR A 168 -9.39 -8.65 -7.47
C THR A 168 -8.17 -8.16 -6.69
N GLU A 169 -8.38 -7.21 -5.78
CA GLU A 169 -7.34 -6.76 -4.85
C GLU A 169 -7.77 -6.91 -3.39
N GLU A 170 -6.79 -7.14 -2.51
CA GLU A 170 -6.97 -7.09 -1.06
C GLU A 170 -5.94 -6.16 -0.44
N ALA A 171 -6.42 -5.10 0.22
CA ALA A 171 -5.59 -4.22 1.03
C ALA A 171 -5.71 -4.63 2.51
N ARG A 172 -4.58 -4.87 3.17
CA ARG A 172 -4.51 -5.14 4.61
C ARG A 172 -4.11 -3.87 5.32
N ILE A 173 -5.04 -3.32 6.11
CA ILE A 173 -4.89 -2.06 6.81
C ILE A 173 -4.58 -2.35 8.27
N PHE A 174 -3.40 -1.94 8.72
CA PHE A 174 -2.93 -2.10 10.09
C PHE A 174 -3.20 -0.84 10.89
N VAL A 175 -3.94 -0.96 11.99
CA VAL A 175 -4.32 0.16 12.85
C VAL A 175 -3.69 -0.02 14.22
N ARG A 176 -2.70 0.82 14.53
CA ARG A 176 -1.96 0.78 15.79
C ARG A 176 -2.86 1.15 16.97
N GLY A 177 -2.70 0.42 18.08
CA GLY A 177 -3.40 0.71 19.32
C GLY A 177 -4.87 0.28 19.35
N GLU A 178 -5.39 -0.28 18.26
CA GLU A 178 -6.78 -0.71 18.12
C GLU A 178 -6.85 -2.25 18.13
N GLY A 179 -6.48 -2.87 19.23
CA GLY A 179 -6.54 -4.31 19.43
C GLY A 179 -6.87 -4.68 20.88
N GLY A 180 -6.91 -5.97 21.19
CA GLY A 180 -7.10 -6.48 22.54
C GLY A 180 -8.56 -6.71 22.93
N TRP A 181 -9.48 -6.75 21.97
CA TRP A 181 -10.90 -7.06 22.25
C TRP A 181 -11.21 -8.56 22.30
N GLY A 182 -10.22 -9.44 22.04
CA GLY A 182 -10.39 -10.89 22.06
C GLY A 182 -11.01 -11.47 20.80
N GLY A 183 -10.96 -10.74 19.69
CA GLY A 183 -11.44 -11.20 18.38
C GLY A 183 -10.52 -12.20 17.69
N ASP A 184 -10.91 -12.61 16.47
CA ASP A 184 -10.09 -13.48 15.62
C ASP A 184 -8.70 -12.86 15.39
N ARG A 185 -7.66 -13.64 15.61
CA ARG A 185 -6.28 -13.18 15.40
C ARG A 185 -5.84 -13.26 13.93
N GLY A 186 -6.61 -13.93 13.09
CA GLY A 186 -6.29 -14.13 11.69
C GLY A 186 -5.01 -14.93 11.44
N PRO A 187 -4.60 -15.06 10.18
CA PRO A 187 -3.41 -15.81 9.80
C PRO A 187 -2.14 -15.29 10.49
N SER A 188 -1.34 -16.19 11.06
CA SER A 188 -0.07 -15.91 11.71
C SER A 188 1.14 -16.55 11.02
N ALA A 189 0.91 -17.56 10.20
CA ALA A 189 1.97 -18.23 9.45
C ALA A 189 2.59 -17.25 8.45
N ARG A 190 3.92 -17.14 8.49
CA ARG A 190 4.70 -16.40 7.51
C ARG A 190 5.44 -17.39 6.63
N PRO A 191 5.40 -17.28 5.31
CA PRO A 191 6.36 -17.96 4.47
C PRO A 191 7.76 -17.59 4.96
N GLY A 192 8.60 -18.59 5.18
CA GLY A 192 10.00 -18.33 5.56
C GLY A 192 10.68 -17.49 4.48
N ALA A 193 11.70 -16.72 4.88
CA ALA A 193 12.55 -16.01 3.90
C ALA A 193 13.06 -16.99 2.84
N PRO A 194 13.17 -16.56 1.57
CA PRO A 194 13.74 -17.40 0.53
C PRO A 194 15.14 -17.89 0.94
N ARG A 195 15.42 -19.17 0.71
CA ARG A 195 16.72 -19.76 1.05
C ARG A 195 17.63 -19.79 -0.19
N GLY A 196 18.94 -19.66 0.03
CA GLY A 196 19.95 -19.69 -1.01
C GLY A 196 20.11 -18.35 -1.74
N GLU A 197 21.02 -18.33 -2.70
CA GLU A 197 21.31 -17.14 -3.49
C GLU A 197 20.14 -16.76 -4.40
N PRO A 198 19.84 -15.48 -4.55
CA PRO A 198 18.82 -15.02 -5.48
C PRO A 198 19.23 -15.30 -6.92
N SER A 199 18.30 -15.77 -7.75
CA SER A 199 18.52 -15.98 -9.18
C SER A 199 18.77 -14.66 -9.93
N ARG A 200 18.25 -13.56 -9.41
CA ARG A 200 18.48 -12.19 -9.92
C ARG A 200 18.44 -11.19 -8.77
N THR A 201 19.29 -10.19 -8.89
CA THR A 201 19.28 -9.01 -8.01
C THR A 201 19.37 -7.76 -8.88
N VAL A 202 18.46 -6.81 -8.65
CA VAL A 202 18.47 -5.54 -9.36
C VAL A 202 18.34 -4.38 -8.36
N ARG A 203 18.96 -3.25 -8.68
CA ARG A 203 18.84 -2.02 -7.92
C ARG A 203 17.91 -1.05 -8.65
N ARG A 204 17.05 -0.38 -7.91
CA ARG A 204 16.11 0.61 -8.43
C ARG A 204 16.21 1.87 -7.59
N PRO A 205 16.82 2.95 -8.12
CA PRO A 205 16.87 4.22 -7.42
C PRO A 205 15.47 4.80 -7.29
N VAL A 206 15.17 5.36 -6.13
CA VAL A 206 13.98 6.16 -5.87
C VAL A 206 14.36 7.62 -6.03
N ARG A 207 13.73 8.32 -6.95
CA ARG A 207 14.00 9.74 -7.19
C ARG A 207 13.57 10.57 -5.98
N GLU A 208 14.22 11.70 -5.76
CA GLU A 208 13.86 12.62 -4.67
C GLU A 208 12.43 13.17 -4.80
N ASP A 209 11.97 13.39 -6.04
CA ASP A 209 10.62 13.84 -6.37
C ASP A 209 9.61 12.73 -6.61
N GLN A 210 10.00 11.46 -6.43
CA GLN A 210 9.17 10.30 -6.76
C GLN A 210 7.81 10.31 -6.05
N ALA A 211 7.78 10.65 -4.76
CA ALA A 211 6.54 10.72 -4.00
C ALA A 211 5.62 11.85 -4.50
N LEU A 212 6.18 12.97 -4.98
CA LEU A 212 5.42 14.08 -5.53
C LEU A 212 4.77 13.74 -6.88
N LEU A 213 5.44 12.90 -7.68
CA LEU A 213 4.86 12.38 -8.92
C LEU A 213 3.80 11.31 -8.64
N TYR A 214 4.14 10.33 -7.77
CA TYR A 214 3.23 9.23 -7.50
C TYR A 214 1.90 9.68 -6.88
N ARG A 215 1.91 10.67 -5.97
CA ARG A 215 0.68 11.18 -5.35
C ARG A 215 -0.36 11.71 -6.35
N LEU A 216 0.08 12.10 -7.56
CA LEU A 216 -0.83 12.55 -8.62
C LEU A 216 -1.71 11.43 -9.16
N THR A 217 -1.43 10.18 -8.83
CA THR A 217 -2.29 9.02 -9.15
C THR A 217 -3.49 8.87 -8.21
N GLY A 218 -3.62 9.75 -7.20
CA GLY A 218 -4.78 9.83 -6.31
C GLY A 218 -4.50 9.63 -4.83
N ASP A 219 -3.26 9.34 -4.42
CA ASP A 219 -2.88 9.26 -2.99
C ASP A 219 -2.22 10.56 -2.55
N ASP A 220 -3.02 11.50 -2.09
CA ASP A 220 -2.60 12.83 -1.65
C ASP A 220 -2.29 12.92 -0.15
N ASN A 221 -2.15 11.79 0.56
CA ASN A 221 -1.80 11.74 1.97
C ASN A 221 -0.56 12.60 2.26
N PRO A 222 -0.66 13.59 3.17
CA PRO A 222 0.44 14.51 3.48
C PRO A 222 1.68 13.83 4.05
N LEU A 223 1.57 12.59 4.55
CA LEU A 223 2.71 11.77 4.98
C LEU A 223 3.81 11.64 3.92
N HIS A 224 3.43 11.71 2.64
CA HIS A 224 4.30 11.51 1.51
C HIS A 224 4.87 12.81 0.92
N ALA A 225 4.46 13.97 1.45
CA ALA A 225 4.83 15.27 0.89
C ALA A 225 5.16 16.33 1.95
N ASP A 226 4.49 16.33 3.11
CA ASP A 226 4.63 17.36 4.13
C ASP A 226 5.61 16.92 5.24
N PRO A 227 6.77 17.63 5.39
CA PRO A 227 7.73 17.30 6.45
C PRO A 227 7.20 17.50 7.86
N GLY A 228 6.28 18.42 8.08
CA GLY A 228 5.65 18.67 9.37
C GLY A 228 4.75 17.49 9.77
N PHE A 229 3.91 17.06 8.84
CA PHE A 229 3.05 15.89 9.04
C PHE A 229 3.86 14.60 9.24
N ALA A 230 4.90 14.38 8.42
CA ALA A 230 5.76 13.22 8.55
C ALA A 230 6.42 13.13 9.93
N ARG A 231 6.95 14.26 10.45
CA ARG A 231 7.52 14.31 11.81
C ARG A 231 6.48 14.04 12.88
N ALA A 232 5.28 14.60 12.77
CA ALA A 232 4.19 14.33 13.71
C ALA A 232 3.77 12.85 13.71
N ALA A 233 3.87 12.17 12.56
CA ALA A 233 3.63 10.74 12.41
C ALA A 233 4.82 9.85 12.86
N GLY A 234 5.93 10.46 13.35
CA GLY A 234 7.10 9.74 13.87
C GLY A 234 8.17 9.42 12.81
N PHE A 235 8.13 10.04 11.63
CA PHE A 235 9.13 9.87 10.58
C PHE A 235 10.04 11.11 10.47
N GLY A 236 11.32 10.91 10.19
CA GLY A 236 12.29 12.01 10.07
C GLY A 236 12.02 12.96 8.90
N ARG A 237 11.40 12.47 7.83
CA ARG A 237 11.03 13.18 6.61
C ARG A 237 9.89 12.44 5.89
N PRO A 238 9.26 13.03 4.85
CA PRO A 238 8.26 12.35 4.05
C PRO A 238 8.75 10.99 3.52
N VAL A 239 7.87 10.00 3.56
CA VAL A 239 8.15 8.64 3.09
C VAL A 239 7.54 8.40 1.71
N LEU A 240 8.11 7.50 0.92
CA LEU A 240 7.50 7.05 -0.33
C LEU A 240 6.23 6.26 -0.04
N HIS A 241 5.23 6.33 -0.91
CA HIS A 241 4.03 5.52 -0.86
C HIS A 241 4.38 4.03 -0.91
N GLY A 242 3.78 3.23 -0.05
CA GLY A 242 3.95 1.77 -0.07
C GLY A 242 3.56 1.16 -1.42
N LEU A 243 2.45 1.63 -2.00
CA LEU A 243 1.99 1.17 -3.32
C LEU A 243 2.92 1.61 -4.47
N CYS A 244 3.67 2.70 -4.33
CA CYS A 244 4.73 3.05 -5.27
C CYS A 244 5.85 1.99 -5.23
N THR A 245 6.33 1.63 -4.04
CA THR A 245 7.32 0.56 -3.86
C THR A 245 6.82 -0.79 -4.39
N TYR A 246 5.53 -1.09 -4.17
CA TYR A 246 4.84 -2.25 -4.73
C TYR A 246 4.90 -2.27 -6.26
N GLY A 247 4.50 -1.18 -6.91
CA GLY A 247 4.55 -1.06 -8.37
C GLY A 247 5.97 -1.10 -8.95
N MET A 248 6.94 -0.43 -8.32
CA MET A 248 8.37 -0.47 -8.70
C MET A 248 8.92 -1.91 -8.63
N THR A 249 8.50 -2.67 -7.63
CA THR A 249 8.90 -4.07 -7.45
C THR A 249 8.33 -4.94 -8.56
N LEU A 250 7.03 -4.82 -8.88
CA LEU A 250 6.43 -5.57 -9.98
C LEU A 250 7.08 -5.23 -11.32
N LYS A 251 7.33 -3.93 -11.60
CA LYS A 251 8.06 -3.51 -12.80
C LYS A 251 9.43 -4.17 -12.87
N ALA A 252 10.17 -4.21 -11.75
CA ALA A 252 11.48 -4.86 -11.72
C ALA A 252 11.40 -6.35 -12.06
N VAL A 253 10.38 -7.07 -11.56
CA VAL A 253 10.15 -8.49 -11.87
C VAL A 253 9.79 -8.66 -13.35
N VAL A 254 8.85 -7.89 -13.87
CA VAL A 254 8.39 -7.95 -15.27
C VAL A 254 9.54 -7.67 -16.22
N ASP A 255 10.32 -6.63 -15.99
CA ASP A 255 11.45 -6.27 -16.86
C ASP A 255 12.56 -7.32 -16.84
N THR A 256 12.83 -7.90 -15.65
CA THR A 256 14.01 -8.78 -15.47
C THR A 256 13.72 -10.23 -15.84
N LEU A 257 12.52 -10.73 -15.56
CA LEU A 257 12.18 -12.15 -15.68
C LEU A 257 11.16 -12.46 -16.77
N LEU A 258 10.29 -11.49 -17.10
CA LEU A 258 9.21 -11.69 -18.08
C LEU A 258 9.46 -10.96 -19.41
N GLY A 259 10.65 -10.40 -19.62
CA GLY A 259 10.99 -9.67 -20.86
C GLY A 259 10.15 -8.42 -21.11
N GLY A 260 9.48 -7.89 -20.07
CA GLY A 260 8.57 -6.76 -20.15
C GLY A 260 7.14 -7.14 -20.58
N ASP A 261 6.82 -8.43 -20.63
CA ASP A 261 5.46 -8.89 -20.91
C ASP A 261 4.60 -8.87 -19.66
N VAL A 262 3.83 -7.81 -19.52
CA VAL A 262 2.91 -7.57 -18.38
C VAL A 262 1.73 -8.55 -18.37
N SER A 263 1.37 -9.13 -19.54
CA SER A 263 0.20 -10.00 -19.69
C SER A 263 0.38 -11.35 -19.03
N ARG A 264 1.61 -11.71 -18.71
CA ARG A 264 1.97 -12.97 -18.03
C ARG A 264 1.70 -12.94 -16.52
N VAL A 265 1.60 -11.79 -15.90
CA VAL A 265 1.36 -11.68 -14.45
C VAL A 265 -0.05 -12.15 -14.10
N ARG A 266 -0.15 -13.07 -13.13
CA ARG A 266 -1.42 -13.62 -12.62
C ARG A 266 -1.75 -13.14 -11.23
N SER A 267 -0.76 -13.11 -10.34
CA SER A 267 -0.96 -12.57 -9.00
C SER A 267 0.29 -11.85 -8.49
N PHE A 268 0.09 -10.93 -7.57
CA PHE A 268 1.17 -10.24 -6.86
C PHE A 268 0.74 -9.92 -5.44
N THR A 269 1.40 -10.55 -4.46
CA THR A 269 1.12 -10.38 -3.04
C THR A 269 2.36 -9.90 -2.31
N THR A 270 2.20 -8.99 -1.34
CA THR A 270 3.29 -8.51 -0.51
C THR A 270 2.81 -8.10 0.89
N ARG A 271 3.74 -8.08 1.83
CA ARG A 271 3.62 -7.43 3.14
C ARG A 271 4.58 -6.22 3.16
N PHE A 272 4.07 -5.09 3.61
CA PHE A 272 4.91 -3.91 3.87
C PHE A 272 5.63 -4.09 5.21
N ALA A 273 6.96 -4.18 5.16
CA ALA A 273 7.81 -4.45 6.32
C ALA A 273 8.51 -3.18 6.83
N GLY A 274 8.70 -2.19 5.99
CA GLY A 274 9.35 -0.93 6.32
C GLY A 274 8.99 0.17 5.34
N VAL A 275 9.43 1.38 5.66
CA VAL A 275 9.25 2.56 4.79
C VAL A 275 10.43 2.73 3.84
N VAL A 276 10.23 3.54 2.81
CA VAL A 276 11.27 3.98 1.88
C VAL A 276 11.29 5.51 1.89
N TYR A 277 12.47 6.09 1.86
CA TYR A 277 12.61 7.53 1.70
C TYR A 277 12.99 7.88 0.26
N PRO A 278 12.40 8.92 -0.33
CA PRO A 278 12.89 9.48 -1.59
C PRO A 278 14.41 9.70 -1.56
N GLY A 279 15.11 9.32 -2.63
CA GLY A 279 16.56 9.35 -2.73
C GLY A 279 17.26 8.04 -2.31
N GLU A 280 16.55 7.07 -1.70
CA GLU A 280 17.10 5.73 -1.41
C GLU A 280 17.09 4.83 -2.65
N THR A 281 17.82 3.73 -2.56
CA THR A 281 17.88 2.68 -3.59
C THR A 281 17.25 1.40 -3.07
N LEU A 282 16.27 0.88 -3.80
CA LEU A 282 15.70 -0.44 -3.55
C LEU A 282 16.62 -1.53 -4.12
N CYS A 283 16.96 -2.51 -3.28
CA CYS A 283 17.57 -3.76 -3.71
C CYS A 283 16.47 -4.83 -3.82
N VAL A 284 16.15 -5.23 -5.04
CA VAL A 284 15.13 -6.24 -5.35
C VAL A 284 15.82 -7.57 -5.66
N ARG A 285 15.68 -8.53 -4.75
CA ARG A 285 16.24 -9.89 -4.87
C ARG A 285 15.12 -10.85 -5.25
N MET A 286 15.35 -11.69 -6.25
CA MET A 286 14.36 -12.56 -6.86
C MET A 286 14.81 -14.01 -6.84
N TRP A 287 13.94 -14.92 -6.41
CA TRP A 287 14.14 -16.38 -6.42
C TRP A 287 13.05 -17.01 -7.28
N GLN A 288 13.43 -17.51 -8.45
CA GLN A 288 12.50 -18.24 -9.30
C GLN A 288 12.34 -19.67 -8.81
N GLY A 289 11.09 -20.07 -8.52
CA GLY A 289 10.72 -21.46 -8.28
C GLY A 289 10.02 -22.03 -9.53
N GLN A 290 10.19 -23.33 -9.77
CA GLN A 290 9.30 -24.00 -10.71
C GLN A 290 7.93 -24.16 -10.06
N GLY A 291 6.87 -23.71 -10.72
CA GLY A 291 5.48 -23.99 -10.30
C GLY A 291 5.29 -25.50 -10.18
N GLN A 292 4.85 -25.97 -9.03
CA GLN A 292 4.45 -27.38 -8.86
C GLN A 292 3.13 -27.62 -9.59
N GLY A 293 3.20 -27.78 -10.90
CA GLY A 293 2.12 -28.36 -11.70
C GLY A 293 2.33 -29.87 -11.74
N GLN A 294 1.68 -30.62 -10.83
CA GLN A 294 1.50 -32.05 -11.03
C GLN A 294 0.57 -32.27 -12.22
N GLY A 295 1.15 -32.67 -13.33
CA GLY A 295 0.44 -33.09 -14.54
C GLY A 295 1.40 -33.80 -15.47
N GLN A 296 1.53 -35.14 -15.32
CA GLN A 296 2.12 -35.98 -16.35
C GLN A 296 1.17 -36.01 -17.55
N GLY A 297 1.54 -35.33 -18.64
CA GLY A 297 0.86 -35.39 -19.93
C GLY A 297 1.84 -34.96 -21.01
N GLN A 298 2.29 -35.93 -21.83
CA GLN A 298 3.06 -35.71 -23.04
C GLN A 298 2.21 -34.94 -24.06
N GLY A 299 2.71 -33.84 -24.57
CA GLY A 299 2.16 -33.17 -25.74
C GLY A 299 1.86 -31.69 -25.53
N GLN A 300 2.65 -30.84 -26.16
CA GLN A 300 2.65 -29.38 -26.25
C GLN A 300 3.34 -28.68 -25.07
N ARG A 301 4.48 -28.05 -25.35
CA ARG A 301 5.15 -27.07 -24.51
C ARG A 301 4.23 -25.84 -24.35
N ARG A 302 3.27 -25.92 -23.45
CA ARG A 302 2.74 -24.72 -22.81
C ARG A 302 3.88 -24.20 -21.93
N GLU A 303 4.27 -22.97 -22.11
CA GLU A 303 5.19 -22.30 -21.20
C GLU A 303 4.63 -22.47 -19.79
N ARG A 304 5.34 -23.20 -18.95
CA ARG A 304 4.88 -23.52 -17.58
C ARG A 304 4.90 -22.23 -16.81
N GLY A 305 3.77 -21.86 -16.25
CA GLY A 305 3.67 -20.77 -15.27
C GLY A 305 4.70 -20.95 -14.16
N GLY A 306 5.14 -19.84 -13.58
CA GLY A 306 6.18 -19.83 -12.55
C GLY A 306 5.78 -19.00 -11.34
N VAL A 307 6.57 -19.17 -10.27
CA VAL A 307 6.46 -18.40 -9.04
C VAL A 307 7.79 -17.72 -8.78
N VAL A 308 7.76 -16.41 -8.55
CA VAL A 308 8.91 -15.64 -8.08
C VAL A 308 8.66 -15.22 -6.65
N ARG A 309 9.56 -15.60 -5.74
CA ARG A 309 9.63 -14.99 -4.42
C ARG A 309 10.56 -13.79 -4.48
N VAL A 310 10.19 -12.71 -3.82
CA VAL A 310 10.93 -11.45 -3.89
C VAL A 310 11.18 -10.93 -2.47
N ALA A 311 12.36 -10.39 -2.23
CA ALA A 311 12.67 -9.59 -1.05
C ALA A 311 13.17 -8.23 -1.50
N VAL A 312 12.66 -7.18 -0.86
CA VAL A 312 13.06 -5.80 -1.17
C VAL A 312 13.59 -5.12 0.08
N SER A 313 14.76 -4.51 -0.05
CA SER A 313 15.43 -3.77 1.03
C SER A 313 15.89 -2.39 0.57
N ALA A 314 16.11 -1.48 1.52
CA ALA A 314 16.69 -0.16 1.28
C ALA A 314 18.21 -0.22 1.51
N VAL A 315 18.99 0.04 0.46
CA VAL A 315 20.46 -0.11 0.46
C VAL A 315 21.11 0.82 1.48
N GLU A 316 20.70 2.06 1.52
CA GLU A 316 21.29 3.12 2.36
C GLU A 316 20.96 2.95 3.87
N ARG A 317 20.13 1.97 4.20
CA ARG A 317 19.76 1.64 5.60
C ARG A 317 20.15 0.20 5.96
N ASP A 318 21.37 -0.20 5.64
CA ASP A 318 21.92 -1.53 5.95
C ASP A 318 20.99 -2.67 5.46
N ASP A 319 20.47 -2.54 4.24
CA ASP A 319 19.51 -3.47 3.65
C ASP A 319 18.25 -3.71 4.52
N ALA A 320 17.79 -2.68 5.25
CA ALA A 320 16.54 -2.76 6.01
C ALA A 320 15.39 -3.25 5.12
N ALA A 321 14.64 -4.25 5.60
CA ALA A 321 13.54 -4.84 4.86
C ALA A 321 12.43 -3.80 4.59
N VAL A 322 11.95 -3.75 3.35
CA VAL A 322 10.89 -2.86 2.87
C VAL A 322 9.66 -3.65 2.48
N LEU A 323 9.79 -4.65 1.62
CA LEU A 323 8.75 -5.62 1.30
C LEU A 323 9.20 -7.02 1.70
N ASP A 324 8.28 -7.78 2.26
CA ASP A 324 8.48 -9.13 2.75
C ASP A 324 7.30 -10.01 2.35
N ASP A 325 7.46 -11.35 2.44
CA ASP A 325 6.43 -12.32 2.02
C ASP A 325 5.91 -12.01 0.60
N THR A 326 6.80 -11.55 -0.28
CA THR A 326 6.45 -11.09 -1.61
C THR A 326 6.50 -12.23 -2.62
N VAL A 327 5.39 -12.42 -3.33
CA VAL A 327 5.24 -13.49 -4.33
C VAL A 327 4.58 -12.92 -5.58
N VAL A 328 5.15 -13.23 -6.73
CA VAL A 328 4.57 -12.99 -8.06
C VAL A 328 4.35 -14.34 -8.74
N GLU A 329 3.11 -14.60 -9.17
CA GLU A 329 2.77 -15.74 -10.00
C GLU A 329 2.55 -15.28 -11.43
N TYR A 330 3.04 -16.07 -12.39
CA TYR A 330 2.97 -15.74 -13.81
C TYR A 330 2.85 -16.99 -14.68
N ASP A 331 2.36 -16.83 -15.91
CA ASP A 331 2.32 -17.89 -16.94
C ASP A 331 3.62 -18.00 -17.71
#